data_5b6da7224d656061f474256e39160e8c
#
_entry.id   5b6da7224d656061f474256e39160e8c
#
_cell.length_a   1.000
_cell.length_b   1.000
_cell.length_c   1.000
_cell.angle_alpha   90.00
_cell.angle_beta   90.00
_cell.angle_gamma   90.00
#
_symmetry.space_group_name_H-M   'P 1'
#
loop_
_entity.id
_entity.type
_entity.pdbx_description
1 polymer ?
#
loop_
_entity_poly.entity_id
_entity_poly.type
_entity_poly.pdbx_seq_one_letter_code
_entity_poly.pdbx_strand_id
1 'polypeptide(L)' 'MFILKIKGKSKIPDYIQIRDDNFTLIDYFRVDRPLKNLDKIGLAGKEEYLTSLIAELPFGKLTRLE' A
#
# COMPACT_ATOMS: atom_id res chain seq x y z
N MET A 1 -3.43 -9.15 6.67
CA MET A 1 -2.57 -8.22 5.94
C MET A 1 -3.09 -6.80 6.12
N PHE A 2 -2.19 -5.84 6.22
CA PHE A 2 -2.56 -4.44 6.49
C PHE A 2 -1.92 -3.51 5.47
N ILE A 3 -2.57 -2.37 5.26
CA ILE A 3 -2.08 -1.31 4.39
C ILE A 3 -2.01 0.01 5.16
N LEU A 4 -0.97 0.78 4.91
CA LEU A 4 -0.75 2.08 5.56
C LEU A 4 -0.28 3.08 4.50
N LYS A 5 -0.99 4.20 4.39
CA LYS A 5 -0.62 5.27 3.47
C LYS A 5 0.16 6.34 4.22
N ILE A 6 1.36 6.62 3.75
CA ILE A 6 2.28 7.55 4.41
C ILE A 6 2.52 8.77 3.53
N LYS A 7 2.34 9.93 4.10
CA LYS A 7 2.58 11.17 3.39
C LYS A 7 4.08 11.41 3.25
N GLY A 8 4.51 11.70 2.03
CA GLY A 8 5.89 12.03 1.75
C GLY A 8 6.26 13.42 2.23
N LYS A 9 7.54 13.72 2.15
CA LYS A 9 8.09 15.03 2.47
C LYS A 9 8.75 15.58 1.21
N SER A 10 9.05 16.86 1.21
CA SER A 10 9.48 17.67 0.06
C SER A 10 10.03 16.96 -1.19
N LYS A 11 10.93 16.01 -1.07
CA LYS A 11 11.50 15.26 -2.21
C LYS A 11 11.14 13.78 -2.22
N ILE A 12 10.34 13.35 -1.24
CA ILE A 12 9.92 11.96 -1.11
C ILE A 12 8.42 11.92 -1.42
N PRO A 13 8.00 11.15 -2.44
CA PRO A 13 6.57 11.05 -2.76
C PRO A 13 5.81 10.30 -1.67
N ASP A 14 4.49 10.46 -1.65
CA ASP A 14 3.63 9.65 -0.80
C ASP A 14 3.80 8.19 -1.18
N TYR A 15 3.70 7.31 -0.20
CA TYR A 15 3.88 5.88 -0.46
C TYR A 15 2.97 5.02 0.42
N ILE A 16 2.87 3.76 0.04
CA ILE A 16 2.04 2.76 0.70
C ILE A 16 2.97 1.70 1.28
N GLN A 17 2.72 1.29 2.52
CA GLN A 17 3.35 0.12 3.12
C GLN A 17 2.34 -1.01 3.19
N ILE A 18 2.77 -2.22 2.86
CA ILE A 18 1.99 -3.44 3.06
C ILE A 18 2.66 -4.22 4.19
N ARG A 19 1.87 -4.60 5.19
CA ARG A 19 2.35 -5.35 6.36
C ARG A 19 1.57 -6.64 6.51
N ASP A 20 2.24 -7.67 7.02
CA ASP A 20 1.60 -8.95 7.29
C ASP A 20 0.79 -8.87 8.61
N ASP A 21 0.21 -9.98 9.02
CA ASP A 21 -0.61 -10.03 10.23
C ASP A 21 0.20 -9.83 11.51
N ASN A 22 1.51 -9.93 11.45
CA ASN A 22 2.42 -9.63 12.56
C ASN A 22 2.94 -8.19 12.49
N PHE A 23 2.39 -7.37 11.63
CA PHE A 23 2.79 -5.98 11.38
C PHE A 23 4.22 -5.84 10.82
N THR A 24 4.76 -6.90 10.26
CA THR A 24 6.06 -6.83 9.59
C THR A 24 5.89 -6.25 8.19
N LEU A 25 6.73 -5.29 7.83
CA LEU A 25 6.71 -4.69 6.50
C LEU A 25 7.14 -5.74 5.46
N ILE A 26 6.25 -6.01 4.49
CA ILE A 26 6.54 -6.97 3.43
C ILE A 26 6.77 -6.31 2.08
N ASP A 27 6.23 -5.12 1.85
CA ASP A 27 6.49 -4.37 0.63
C ASP A 27 6.06 -2.92 0.79
N TYR A 28 6.49 -2.08 -0.14
CA TYR A 28 6.03 -0.69 -0.22
C TYR A 28 5.97 -0.24 -1.67
N PHE A 29 5.08 0.73 -1.96
CA PHE A 29 4.85 1.25 -3.29
C PHE A 29 4.70 2.76 -3.25
N ARG A 30 5.17 3.43 -4.29
CA ARG A 30 4.91 4.86 -4.45
C ARG A 30 3.48 5.06 -4.95
N VAL A 31 2.78 6.04 -4.38
CA VAL A 31 1.40 6.34 -4.79
C VAL A 31 1.34 6.87 -6.23
N ASP A 32 2.39 7.53 -6.70
CA ASP A 32 2.45 8.15 -8.01
C ASP A 32 2.85 7.18 -9.14
N ARG A 33 2.97 5.90 -8.86
CA ARG A 33 3.37 4.88 -9.84
C ARG A 33 2.45 3.68 -9.84
N PRO A 34 2.36 2.95 -10.98
CA PRO A 34 1.57 1.71 -11.00
C PRO A 34 2.10 0.68 -10.01
N LEU A 35 1.20 -0.10 -9.46
CA LEU A 35 1.55 -1.21 -8.57
C LEU A 35 2.24 -2.31 -9.36
N LYS A 36 3.25 -2.95 -8.75
CA LYS A 36 4.03 -4.00 -9.38
C LYS A 36 4.24 -5.17 -8.43
N ASN A 37 4.40 -6.36 -9.01
CA ASN A 37 4.79 -7.57 -8.27
C ASN A 37 3.82 -7.94 -7.15
N LEU A 38 2.54 -7.65 -7.33
CA LEU A 38 1.52 -7.97 -6.33
C LEU A 38 1.39 -9.47 -6.08
N ASP A 39 1.70 -10.30 -7.08
CA ASP A 39 1.70 -11.74 -6.96
C ASP A 39 2.70 -12.24 -5.91
N LYS A 40 3.82 -11.55 -5.74
CA LYS A 40 4.84 -11.93 -4.76
C LYS A 40 4.41 -11.76 -3.31
N ILE A 41 3.40 -10.95 -3.08
CA ILE A 41 2.90 -10.69 -1.73
C ILE A 41 1.46 -11.17 -1.54
N GLY A 42 0.99 -12.05 -2.45
CA GLY A 42 -0.32 -12.65 -2.33
C GLY A 42 -1.49 -11.77 -2.75
N LEU A 43 -1.23 -10.72 -3.53
CA LEU A 43 -2.25 -9.76 -3.97
C LEU A 43 -2.45 -9.79 -5.49
N ALA A 44 -2.16 -10.91 -6.13
CA ALA A 44 -2.36 -11.07 -7.57
C ALA A 44 -3.82 -10.79 -7.95
N GLY A 45 -4.02 -10.05 -9.02
CA GLY A 45 -5.36 -9.74 -9.52
C GLY A 45 -6.10 -8.65 -8.75
N LYS A 46 -5.49 -8.06 -7.74
CA LYS A 46 -6.13 -7.03 -6.90
C LYS A 46 -5.66 -5.61 -7.22
N GLU A 47 -5.06 -5.43 -8.38
CA GLU A 47 -4.49 -4.13 -8.75
C GLU A 47 -5.51 -3.01 -8.78
N GLU A 48 -6.67 -3.23 -9.41
CA GLU A 48 -7.72 -2.21 -9.47
C GLU A 48 -8.30 -1.93 -8.09
N TYR A 49 -8.55 -2.97 -7.32
CA TYR A 49 -9.06 -2.84 -5.96
C TYR A 49 -8.11 -2.00 -5.10
N LEU A 50 -6.82 -2.30 -5.14
CA LEU A 50 -5.82 -1.56 -4.36
C LEU A 50 -5.67 -0.13 -4.83
N THR A 51 -5.69 0.11 -6.14
CA THR A 51 -5.60 1.46 -6.68
C THR A 51 -6.75 2.32 -6.19
N SER A 52 -7.96 1.80 -6.22
CA SER A 52 -9.14 2.52 -5.73
C SER A 52 -9.07 2.76 -4.23
N LEU A 53 -8.66 1.74 -3.47
CA LEU A 53 -8.53 1.85 -2.03
C LEU A 53 -7.49 2.91 -1.63
N ILE A 54 -6.34 2.89 -2.28
CA ILE A 54 -5.26 3.82 -2.00
C ILE A 54 -5.71 5.27 -2.23
N ALA A 55 -6.50 5.51 -3.27
CA ALA A 55 -6.99 6.86 -3.55
C ALA A 55 -7.88 7.40 -2.43
N GLU A 56 -8.56 6.52 -1.70
CA GLU A 56 -9.49 6.92 -0.64
C GLU A 56 -8.90 6.82 0.77
N LEU A 57 -7.77 6.13 0.96
CA LEU A 57 -7.19 5.96 2.28
C LEU A 57 -6.71 7.29 2.87
N PRO A 58 -7.01 7.54 4.14
CA PRO A 58 -6.38 8.65 4.85
C PRO A 58 -4.92 8.32 5.16
N PHE A 59 -4.11 9.35 5.28
CA PHE A 59 -2.71 9.16 5.66
C PHE A 59 -2.59 8.74 7.13
N GLY A 60 -1.65 7.86 7.41
CA GLY A 60 -1.29 7.49 8.77
C GLY A 60 -2.24 6.53 9.46
N LYS A 61 -3.22 5.97 8.76
CA LYS A 61 -4.17 5.04 9.33
C LYS A 61 -3.92 3.62 8.83
N LEU A 62 -3.57 2.73 9.75
CA LEU A 62 -3.40 1.32 9.43
C LEU A 62 -4.76 0.68 9.15
N THR A 63 -4.93 0.09 7.98
CA THR A 63 -6.20 -0.49 7.54
C THR A 63 -5.99 -1.95 7.16
N ARG A 64 -6.90 -2.82 7.58
CA ARG A 64 -6.84 -4.24 7.21
C ARG A 64 -7.24 -4.43 5.75
N LEU A 65 -6.45 -5.21 5.03
CA LEU A 65 -6.80 -5.68 3.68
C LEU A 65 -7.56 -7.00 3.77
N GLU A 66 -8.59 -7.09 2.99
CA GLU A 66 -9.40 -8.32 2.92
C GLU A 66 -9.30 -9.01 1.57
#